data_d89c0db6ee82bc4c2105ac2e75f83aad
#
_entry.id   d89c0db6ee82bc4c2105ac2e75f83aad
#
_cell.length_a   1.000
_cell.length_b   1.000
_cell.length_c   1.000
_cell.angle_alpha   90.00
_cell.angle_beta   90.00
_cell.angle_gamma   90.00
#
_symmetry.space_group_name_H-M   'P 1'
#
loop_
_entity.id
_entity.type
_entity.pdbx_description
1 polymer ?
#
loop_
_entity_poly.entity_id
_entity_poly.type
_entity_poly.pdbx_seq_one_letter_code
_entity_poly.pdbx_strand_id
1 'polypeptide(L)'
;MSDKAATGTIDPLIVYCYRQISDAPVFSNMVSDRFRRTGHERAIEFRFWDCYKQLPGRDGDLYIYDGMVLSALADKGYIRRLPDIIDTSRVFEWVLNGSRVRKQIFGIPFMLCSNVLIYRKNGYIPIDSLDVGQLATPMKSMIGEYYVFAYFNSPYRDEGSLRTLKRLRALIGGRDAYGRSRFSDYDGIERFIRGDCTALLGFTEDLRYLPPDEYIVLPANISDSDRAELPFQYVNYVSIGSGSNGERLLDCLDIIEIITEEGFFTDYCTANGQLRYLLPANKSLYAGLTAIDSLYAQLYSIVNHEDNCVLRYGKHFYEEFPRKTAELHAMLGEGDD
;
A
#
# COMPACT_ATOMS: atom_id res chain seq x y z
N MET A 1 51.75 -2.97 -28.80
CA MET A 1 51.07 -3.73 -27.77
C MET A 1 49.93 -2.86 -27.29
N SER A 2 48.75 -3.15 -27.73
CA SER A 2 47.52 -2.37 -27.39
C SER A 2 46.87 -3.06 -26.19
N ASP A 3 47.02 -2.41 -25.01
CA ASP A 3 46.27 -2.79 -23.82
C ASP A 3 44.76 -2.55 -24.11
N LYS A 4 44.06 -3.61 -24.43
CA LYS A 4 42.61 -3.62 -24.29
C LYS A 4 42.30 -3.56 -22.80
N ALA A 5 42.02 -2.35 -22.31
CA ALA A 5 41.37 -2.20 -21.02
C ALA A 5 40.10 -3.09 -21.02
N ALA A 6 40.12 -4.12 -20.20
CA ALA A 6 38.96 -4.91 -19.95
C ALA A 6 37.91 -3.95 -19.33
N THR A 7 36.90 -3.58 -20.10
CA THR A 7 35.72 -2.91 -19.59
C THR A 7 34.99 -3.92 -18.69
N GLY A 8 35.43 -3.98 -17.43
CA GLY A 8 34.73 -4.76 -16.41
C GLY A 8 33.30 -4.23 -16.35
N THR A 9 32.33 -5.08 -16.68
CA THR A 9 30.91 -4.77 -16.46
C THR A 9 30.70 -4.55 -14.97
N ILE A 10 30.27 -3.35 -14.60
CA ILE A 10 29.91 -3.04 -13.20
C ILE A 10 28.69 -3.88 -12.84
N ASP A 11 28.77 -4.67 -11.76
CA ASP A 11 27.65 -5.49 -11.31
C ASP A 11 26.43 -4.62 -10.99
N PRO A 12 25.22 -5.01 -11.43
CA PRO A 12 24.01 -4.23 -11.21
C PRO A 12 23.66 -4.14 -9.72
N LEU A 13 22.88 -3.10 -9.36
CA LEU A 13 22.18 -3.06 -8.09
C LEU A 13 20.97 -3.99 -8.14
N ILE A 14 20.82 -4.83 -7.13
CA ILE A 14 19.69 -5.74 -7.00
C ILE A 14 18.62 -5.07 -6.16
N VAL A 15 17.46 -4.79 -6.76
CA VAL A 15 16.29 -4.19 -6.10
C VAL A 15 15.15 -5.18 -6.04
N TYR A 16 14.87 -5.71 -4.85
CA TYR A 16 13.67 -6.51 -4.63
C TYR A 16 12.47 -5.58 -4.47
N CYS A 17 11.48 -5.71 -5.37
CA CYS A 17 10.26 -4.93 -5.34
C CYS A 17 9.04 -5.87 -5.24
N TYR A 18 8.11 -5.61 -4.33
CA TYR A 18 6.91 -6.43 -4.22
C TYR A 18 5.99 -6.21 -5.44
N ARG A 19 5.32 -7.29 -5.86
CA ARG A 19 4.56 -7.32 -7.13
C ARG A 19 3.32 -6.45 -7.11
N GLN A 20 2.77 -6.21 -5.93
CA GLN A 20 1.50 -5.50 -5.75
C GLN A 20 1.66 -3.97 -5.71
N ILE A 21 2.88 -3.46 -5.88
CA ILE A 21 3.06 -2.02 -6.08
C ILE A 21 2.27 -1.55 -7.31
N SER A 22 1.64 -0.40 -7.21
CA SER A 22 0.82 0.12 -8.30
C SER A 22 1.64 0.22 -9.58
N ASP A 23 1.24 -0.51 -10.63
CA ASP A 23 1.91 -0.52 -11.94
C ASP A 23 3.44 -0.74 -11.84
N ALA A 24 3.84 -1.90 -11.31
CA ALA A 24 5.22 -2.27 -11.07
C ALA A 24 6.18 -2.03 -12.27
N PRO A 25 5.80 -2.30 -13.53
CA PRO A 25 6.64 -1.98 -14.69
C PRO A 25 6.88 -0.48 -14.87
N VAL A 26 5.87 0.36 -14.70
CA VAL A 26 6.02 1.83 -14.79
C VAL A 26 6.94 2.32 -13.68
N PHE A 27 6.71 1.89 -12.44
CA PHE A 27 7.55 2.25 -11.30
C PHE A 27 9.03 1.91 -11.55
N SER A 28 9.33 0.65 -11.89
CA SER A 28 10.70 0.19 -12.08
C SER A 28 11.41 0.90 -13.24
N ASN A 29 10.71 1.13 -14.36
CA ASN A 29 11.26 1.86 -15.49
C ASN A 29 11.57 3.32 -15.12
N MET A 30 10.66 4.01 -14.43
CA MET A 30 10.86 5.39 -14.03
C MET A 30 12.05 5.56 -13.07
N VAL A 31 12.20 4.65 -12.09
CA VAL A 31 13.35 4.64 -11.17
C VAL A 31 14.64 4.43 -11.96
N SER A 32 14.70 3.42 -12.82
CA SER A 32 15.88 3.11 -13.63
C SER A 32 16.28 4.25 -14.55
N ASP A 33 15.30 4.89 -15.19
CA ASP A 33 15.56 6.00 -16.12
C ASP A 33 16.06 7.25 -15.39
N ARG A 34 15.49 7.59 -14.23
CA ARG A 34 15.97 8.71 -13.42
C ARG A 34 17.36 8.44 -12.87
N PHE A 35 17.62 7.25 -12.34
CA PHE A 35 18.93 6.86 -11.85
C PHE A 35 20.01 6.96 -12.93
N ARG A 36 19.73 6.53 -14.16
CA ARG A 36 20.66 6.69 -15.30
C ARG A 36 20.90 8.17 -15.66
N ARG A 37 19.86 9.01 -15.61
CA ARG A 37 19.95 10.45 -15.92
C ARG A 37 20.79 11.23 -14.91
N THR A 38 20.94 10.76 -13.68
CA THR A 38 21.84 11.35 -12.68
C THR A 38 23.32 10.98 -12.89
N GLY A 39 23.64 10.24 -13.96
CA GLY A 39 25.01 9.94 -14.38
C GLY A 39 25.59 8.64 -13.84
N HIS A 40 24.76 7.79 -13.22
CA HIS A 40 25.19 6.48 -12.74
C HIS A 40 25.42 5.50 -13.90
N GLU A 41 26.57 4.83 -13.88
CA GLU A 41 26.92 3.79 -14.85
C GLU A 41 26.39 2.42 -14.47
N ARG A 42 26.09 2.22 -13.17
CA ARG A 42 25.57 0.95 -12.65
C ARG A 42 24.12 0.77 -13.05
N ALA A 43 23.79 -0.39 -13.62
CA ALA A 43 22.42 -0.76 -13.93
C ALA A 43 21.64 -1.16 -12.67
N ILE A 44 20.31 -1.07 -12.72
CA ILE A 44 19.41 -1.61 -11.70
C ILE A 44 18.76 -2.87 -12.24
N GLU A 45 18.81 -3.98 -11.48
CA GLU A 45 18.10 -5.22 -11.73
C GLU A 45 16.93 -5.32 -10.74
N PHE A 46 15.69 -5.11 -11.24
CA PHE A 46 14.50 -5.31 -10.43
C PHE A 46 14.10 -6.78 -10.37
N ARG A 47 13.96 -7.31 -9.16
CA ARG A 47 13.46 -8.67 -8.88
C ARG A 47 12.14 -8.58 -8.15
N PHE A 48 11.05 -8.90 -8.86
CA PHE A 48 9.71 -8.86 -8.29
C PHE A 48 9.41 -10.10 -7.44
N TRP A 49 8.85 -9.89 -6.26
CA TRP A 49 8.52 -10.93 -5.29
C TRP A 49 7.16 -10.73 -4.65
N ASP A 50 6.59 -11.79 -4.10
CA ASP A 50 5.33 -11.72 -3.36
C ASP A 50 5.66 -11.63 -1.87
N CYS A 51 5.59 -10.41 -1.32
CA CYS A 51 5.97 -10.14 0.06
C CYS A 51 5.00 -10.73 1.10
N TYR A 52 3.84 -11.19 0.67
CA TYR A 52 2.87 -11.84 1.56
C TYR A 52 3.09 -13.36 1.66
N LYS A 53 3.81 -13.96 0.71
CA LYS A 53 4.01 -15.42 0.66
C LYS A 53 5.37 -15.88 1.16
N GLN A 54 6.41 -15.10 0.89
CA GLN A 54 7.78 -15.52 1.17
C GLN A 54 8.73 -14.35 1.39
N LEU A 55 9.88 -14.63 2.00
CA LEU A 55 10.98 -13.67 2.06
C LEU A 55 11.69 -13.57 0.71
N PRO A 56 12.27 -12.39 0.38
CA PRO A 56 13.06 -12.19 -0.83
C PRO A 56 14.43 -12.87 -0.71
N GLY A 57 15.28 -12.75 -1.74
CA GLY A 57 16.71 -13.07 -1.63
C GLY A 57 17.44 -12.16 -0.66
N ARG A 58 18.58 -12.65 -0.11
CA ARG A 58 19.42 -11.87 0.82
C ARG A 58 20.45 -10.97 0.12
N ASP A 59 20.56 -11.12 -1.18
CA ASP A 59 21.50 -10.41 -2.06
C ASP A 59 20.97 -9.05 -2.57
N GLY A 60 19.83 -8.59 -2.05
CA GLY A 60 19.27 -7.29 -2.41
C GLY A 60 20.06 -6.13 -1.83
N ASP A 61 20.32 -5.13 -2.68
CA ASP A 61 20.85 -3.83 -2.26
C ASP A 61 19.76 -2.93 -1.72
N LEU A 62 18.56 -3.00 -2.32
CA LEU A 62 17.34 -2.33 -1.86
C LEU A 62 16.17 -3.30 -1.82
N TYR A 63 15.26 -3.01 -0.90
CA TYR A 63 13.99 -3.73 -0.75
C TYR A 63 12.84 -2.72 -0.72
N ILE A 64 11.86 -2.91 -1.62
CA ILE A 64 10.63 -2.14 -1.70
C ILE A 64 9.48 -3.09 -1.38
N TYR A 65 8.69 -2.77 -0.36
CA TYR A 65 7.74 -3.72 0.21
C TYR A 65 6.60 -3.04 0.96
N ASP A 66 5.53 -3.81 1.22
CA ASP A 66 4.47 -3.41 2.14
C ASP A 66 4.96 -3.46 3.59
N GLY A 67 4.65 -2.43 4.37
CA GLY A 67 5.10 -2.26 5.75
C GLY A 67 4.77 -3.39 6.71
N MET A 68 3.81 -4.23 6.35
CA MET A 68 3.46 -5.40 7.14
C MET A 68 4.62 -6.36 7.36
N VAL A 69 5.58 -6.43 6.42
CA VAL A 69 6.75 -7.33 6.52
C VAL A 69 8.00 -6.66 7.08
N LEU A 70 7.95 -5.36 7.38
CA LEU A 70 9.10 -4.59 7.88
C LEU A 70 9.82 -5.26 9.06
N SER A 71 9.07 -5.67 10.09
CA SER A 71 9.66 -6.30 11.27
C SER A 71 10.31 -7.63 10.95
N ALA A 72 9.74 -8.42 10.03
CA ALA A 72 10.32 -9.69 9.61
C ALA A 72 11.65 -9.50 8.86
N LEU A 73 11.72 -8.50 7.98
CA LEU A 73 12.95 -8.20 7.24
C LEU A 73 14.05 -7.65 8.16
N ALA A 74 13.70 -6.74 9.08
CA ALA A 74 14.65 -6.16 10.03
C ALA A 74 15.19 -7.20 11.03
N ASP A 75 14.30 -7.99 11.66
CA ASP A 75 14.69 -8.96 12.68
C ASP A 75 15.48 -10.15 12.10
N LYS A 76 15.25 -10.50 10.84
CA LYS A 76 16.00 -11.55 10.13
C LYS A 76 17.25 -11.02 9.41
N GLY A 77 17.56 -9.72 9.54
CA GLY A 77 18.80 -9.11 9.03
C GLY A 77 18.85 -8.98 7.50
N TYR A 78 17.73 -8.82 6.83
CA TYR A 78 17.68 -8.52 5.39
C TYR A 78 18.01 -7.05 5.12
N ILE A 79 17.52 -6.18 5.98
CA ILE A 79 17.65 -4.74 5.87
C ILE A 79 18.43 -4.19 7.07
N ARG A 80 19.09 -3.06 6.86
CA ARG A 80 19.85 -2.36 7.89
C ARG A 80 19.11 -1.13 8.42
N ARG A 81 19.53 -0.63 9.59
CA ARG A 81 19.15 0.69 10.06
C ARG A 81 19.52 1.72 9.00
N LEU A 82 18.61 2.67 8.74
CA LEU A 82 18.88 3.76 7.82
C LEU A 82 19.87 4.78 8.42
N PRO A 83 20.73 5.38 7.60
CA PRO A 83 21.57 6.48 8.03
C PRO A 83 20.75 7.69 8.47
N ASP A 84 21.25 8.44 9.46
CA ASP A 84 20.58 9.62 10.01
C ASP A 84 20.59 10.84 9.05
N ILE A 85 21.24 10.72 7.87
CA ILE A 85 21.30 11.77 6.85
C ILE A 85 20.03 11.92 6.01
N ILE A 86 19.10 10.95 6.08
CA ILE A 86 17.89 10.96 5.27
C ILE A 86 16.89 11.92 5.92
N ASP A 87 16.45 12.95 5.17
CA ASP A 87 15.46 13.90 5.65
C ASP A 87 14.06 13.27 5.67
N THR A 88 13.49 13.14 6.85
CA THR A 88 12.14 12.62 7.10
C THR A 88 11.16 13.68 7.60
N SER A 89 11.54 14.95 7.63
CA SER A 89 10.74 16.04 8.23
C SER A 89 9.40 16.27 7.54
N ARG A 90 9.30 15.91 6.25
CA ARG A 90 8.09 16.06 5.45
C ARG A 90 7.16 14.84 5.50
N VAL A 91 7.59 13.73 6.10
CA VAL A 91 6.76 12.53 6.28
C VAL A 91 5.75 12.75 7.39
N PHE A 92 4.56 12.17 7.27
CA PHE A 92 3.62 12.15 8.39
C PHE A 92 4.24 11.42 9.59
N GLU A 93 4.11 11.98 10.79
CA GLU A 93 4.75 11.42 11.98
C GLU A 93 4.27 10.01 12.31
N TRP A 94 2.97 9.74 12.18
CA TRP A 94 2.41 8.41 12.42
C TRP A 94 2.98 7.36 11.44
N VAL A 95 3.24 7.75 10.17
CA VAL A 95 3.87 6.89 9.16
C VAL A 95 5.32 6.58 9.53
N LEU A 96 6.06 7.63 9.92
CA LEU A 96 7.45 7.49 10.32
C LEU A 96 7.58 6.63 11.59
N ASN A 97 6.65 6.76 12.53
CA ASN A 97 6.59 5.89 13.71
C ASN A 97 6.36 4.43 13.33
N GLY A 98 5.60 4.17 12.26
CA GLY A 98 5.42 2.84 11.67
C GLY A 98 6.71 2.24 11.10
N SER A 99 7.69 3.05 10.69
CA SER A 99 8.98 2.60 10.13
C SER A 99 10.01 2.14 11.19
N ARG A 100 9.68 2.29 12.47
CA ARG A 100 10.60 2.00 13.57
C ARG A 100 10.51 0.53 14.00
N VAL A 101 11.66 -0.12 14.06
CA VAL A 101 11.85 -1.41 14.73
C VAL A 101 12.87 -1.20 15.85
N ARG A 102 12.53 -1.57 17.09
CA ARG A 102 13.40 -1.32 18.28
C ARG A 102 13.87 0.14 18.38
N LYS A 103 12.96 1.11 18.12
CA LYS A 103 13.19 2.56 18.13
C LYS A 103 14.10 3.10 17.00
N GLN A 104 14.60 2.25 16.10
CA GLN A 104 15.43 2.65 14.95
C GLN A 104 14.62 2.60 13.67
N ILE A 105 14.89 3.51 12.73
CA ILE A 105 14.25 3.56 11.41
C ILE A 105 14.96 2.57 10.49
N PHE A 106 14.18 1.67 9.86
CA PHE A 106 14.68 0.68 8.91
C PHE A 106 14.19 0.90 7.48
N GLY A 107 13.12 1.66 7.29
CA GLY A 107 12.57 1.95 5.96
C GLY A 107 12.10 3.38 5.85
N ILE A 108 12.24 3.98 4.67
CA ILE A 108 11.64 5.27 4.33
C ILE A 108 10.29 4.99 3.70
N PRO A 109 9.20 5.51 4.30
CA PRO A 109 7.90 5.43 3.70
C PRO A 109 7.82 6.42 2.53
N PHE A 110 7.29 5.98 1.39
CA PHE A 110 7.13 6.85 0.23
C PHE A 110 5.71 6.89 -0.32
N MET A 111 4.94 5.82 -0.12
CA MET A 111 3.57 5.72 -0.60
C MET A 111 2.67 5.10 0.46
N LEU A 112 1.43 5.54 0.50
CA LEU A 112 0.37 5.01 1.35
C LEU A 112 -0.72 4.39 0.48
N CYS A 113 -1.46 3.47 1.06
CA CYS A 113 -2.70 2.95 0.51
C CYS A 113 -3.74 2.90 1.62
N SER A 114 -4.94 3.37 1.33
CA SER A 114 -6.03 3.46 2.30
C SER A 114 -7.27 2.75 1.78
N ASN A 115 -7.96 2.02 2.66
CA ASN A 115 -9.30 1.55 2.36
C ASN A 115 -10.30 2.69 2.48
N VAL A 116 -11.15 2.83 1.48
CA VAL A 116 -12.13 3.91 1.39
C VAL A 116 -13.49 3.40 0.96
N LEU A 117 -14.54 4.13 1.40
CA LEU A 117 -15.89 4.02 0.87
C LEU A 117 -16.09 5.15 -0.14
N ILE A 118 -16.46 4.78 -1.36
CA ILE A 118 -16.66 5.70 -2.46
C ILE A 118 -18.15 5.73 -2.81
N TYR A 119 -18.72 6.92 -2.85
CA TYR A 119 -20.11 7.18 -3.23
C TYR A 119 -20.15 8.19 -4.36
N ARG A 120 -21.18 8.12 -5.22
CA ARG A 120 -21.53 9.29 -6.05
C ARG A 120 -22.11 10.38 -5.17
N LYS A 121 -21.73 11.63 -5.39
CA LYS A 121 -22.16 12.77 -4.58
C LYS A 121 -23.68 12.86 -4.42
N ASN A 122 -24.42 12.61 -5.48
CA ASN A 122 -25.89 12.67 -5.49
C ASN A 122 -26.56 11.39 -5.00
N GLY A 123 -25.79 10.34 -4.66
CA GLY A 123 -26.30 9.04 -4.24
C GLY A 123 -25.83 8.60 -2.85
N TYR A 124 -25.33 9.53 -2.05
CA TYR A 124 -24.83 9.21 -0.72
C TYR A 124 -25.95 8.70 0.19
N ILE A 125 -25.77 7.49 0.68
CA ILE A 125 -26.58 6.86 1.72
C ILE A 125 -25.61 6.37 2.80
N PRO A 126 -25.81 6.72 4.09
CA PRO A 126 -24.98 6.20 5.16
C PRO A 126 -24.88 4.68 5.11
N ILE A 127 -23.69 4.13 5.36
CA ILE A 127 -23.45 2.67 5.29
C ILE A 127 -24.44 1.88 6.13
N ASP A 128 -24.91 2.47 7.23
CA ASP A 128 -25.89 1.89 8.13
C ASP A 128 -27.28 1.75 7.54
N SER A 129 -27.57 2.46 6.47
CA SER A 129 -28.85 2.44 5.75
C SER A 129 -28.77 1.69 4.41
N LEU A 130 -27.62 1.08 4.08
CA LEU A 130 -27.48 0.27 2.88
C LEU A 130 -28.17 -1.09 3.04
N ASP A 131 -28.83 -1.54 1.97
CA ASP A 131 -29.37 -2.89 1.85
C ASP A 131 -28.34 -3.88 1.33
N VAL A 132 -28.64 -5.18 1.48
CA VAL A 132 -27.81 -6.26 0.91
C VAL A 132 -27.67 -6.09 -0.59
N GLY A 133 -26.42 -6.17 -1.08
CA GLY A 133 -26.08 -6.00 -2.50
C GLY A 133 -25.84 -4.56 -2.94
N GLN A 134 -26.06 -3.56 -2.08
CA GLN A 134 -25.79 -2.15 -2.39
C GLN A 134 -24.33 -1.71 -2.16
N LEU A 135 -23.51 -2.58 -1.58
CA LEU A 135 -22.06 -2.39 -1.45
C LEU A 135 -21.32 -3.29 -2.45
N ALA A 136 -20.43 -2.73 -3.22
CA ALA A 136 -19.52 -3.48 -4.08
C ALA A 136 -18.08 -3.41 -3.55
N THR A 137 -17.23 -4.34 -3.99
CA THR A 137 -15.78 -4.31 -3.75
C THR A 137 -15.06 -4.77 -5.00
N PRO A 138 -13.94 -4.12 -5.39
CA PRO A 138 -13.17 -4.50 -6.57
C PRO A 138 -12.43 -5.81 -6.38
N MET A 139 -12.13 -6.20 -5.13
CA MET A 139 -11.34 -7.38 -4.82
C MET A 139 -12.13 -8.38 -3.97
N LYS A 140 -12.15 -9.64 -4.40
CA LYS A 140 -12.78 -10.75 -3.66
C LYS A 140 -12.19 -10.95 -2.28
N SER A 141 -10.87 -10.80 -2.17
CA SER A 141 -10.13 -11.00 -0.94
C SER A 141 -10.19 -9.82 0.01
N MET A 142 -10.82 -8.68 -0.37
CA MET A 142 -10.76 -7.48 0.43
C MET A 142 -11.23 -7.71 1.86
N ILE A 143 -12.38 -8.36 2.07
CA ILE A 143 -12.85 -8.66 3.43
C ILE A 143 -12.10 -9.84 4.03
N GLY A 144 -11.73 -10.85 3.25
CA GLY A 144 -11.02 -12.02 3.75
C GLY A 144 -9.57 -11.74 4.12
N GLU A 145 -8.79 -11.17 3.22
CA GLU A 145 -7.34 -11.01 3.42
C GLU A 145 -6.96 -9.67 4.03
N TYR A 146 -7.46 -8.55 3.49
CA TYR A 146 -7.07 -7.23 3.95
C TYR A 146 -7.66 -6.87 5.31
N TYR A 147 -8.91 -7.21 5.58
CA TYR A 147 -9.51 -6.97 6.90
C TYR A 147 -8.99 -7.89 7.99
N VAL A 148 -8.33 -9.02 7.64
CA VAL A 148 -7.56 -9.81 8.60
C VAL A 148 -6.47 -8.97 9.26
N PHE A 149 -5.70 -8.25 8.44
CA PHE A 149 -4.67 -7.37 8.97
C PHE A 149 -5.25 -6.30 9.87
N ALA A 150 -6.32 -5.68 9.41
CA ALA A 150 -7.02 -4.65 10.13
C ALA A 150 -7.53 -5.14 11.48
N TYR A 151 -8.27 -6.24 11.50
CA TYR A 151 -8.88 -6.79 12.70
C TYR A 151 -7.83 -7.22 13.74
N PHE A 152 -6.80 -7.96 13.34
CA PHE A 152 -5.81 -8.50 14.28
C PHE A 152 -4.72 -7.50 14.71
N ASN A 153 -4.53 -6.42 13.99
CA ASN A 153 -3.52 -5.41 14.31
C ASN A 153 -4.09 -4.08 14.80
N SER A 154 -5.41 -3.91 14.77
CA SER A 154 -6.05 -2.73 15.32
C SER A 154 -5.85 -2.66 16.84
N PRO A 155 -5.43 -1.51 17.38
CA PRO A 155 -5.46 -1.27 18.82
C PRO A 155 -6.91 -1.21 19.36
N TYR A 156 -7.89 -1.08 18.48
CA TYR A 156 -9.32 -0.97 18.77
C TYR A 156 -10.08 -2.28 18.51
N ARG A 157 -9.38 -3.41 18.43
CA ARG A 157 -10.00 -4.72 18.25
C ARG A 157 -10.97 -5.02 19.37
N ASP A 158 -12.25 -5.16 19.02
CA ASP A 158 -13.35 -5.47 19.93
C ASP A 158 -14.45 -6.30 19.23
N GLU A 159 -15.52 -6.58 19.95
CA GLU A 159 -16.71 -7.27 19.38
C GLU A 159 -17.40 -6.40 18.32
N GLY A 160 -17.35 -5.07 18.44
CA GLY A 160 -17.89 -4.14 17.46
C GLY A 160 -17.21 -4.29 16.10
N SER A 161 -15.89 -4.37 16.07
CA SER A 161 -15.12 -4.60 14.84
C SER A 161 -15.57 -5.87 14.11
N LEU A 162 -15.82 -6.96 14.85
CA LEU A 162 -16.32 -8.21 14.24
C LEU A 162 -17.75 -8.07 13.71
N ARG A 163 -18.64 -7.35 14.43
CA ARG A 163 -19.99 -7.06 13.95
C ARG A 163 -19.95 -6.25 12.67
N THR A 164 -19.12 -5.22 12.61
CA THR A 164 -18.93 -4.40 11.40
C THR A 164 -18.43 -5.23 10.21
N LEU A 165 -17.45 -6.12 10.41
CA LEU A 165 -17.00 -7.03 9.35
C LEU A 165 -18.10 -7.97 8.85
N LYS A 166 -18.87 -8.56 9.76
CA LYS A 166 -20.03 -9.39 9.39
C LYS A 166 -21.07 -8.61 8.60
N ARG A 167 -21.33 -7.37 8.98
CA ARG A 167 -22.25 -6.48 8.28
C ARG A 167 -21.73 -6.11 6.89
N LEU A 168 -20.48 -5.66 6.75
CA LEU A 168 -19.88 -5.35 5.43
C LEU A 168 -19.99 -6.55 4.50
N ARG A 169 -19.70 -7.74 5.00
CA ARG A 169 -19.85 -8.98 4.25
C ARG A 169 -21.29 -9.24 3.81
N ALA A 170 -22.25 -9.02 4.68
CA ALA A 170 -23.68 -9.15 4.33
C ALA A 170 -24.10 -8.13 3.27
N LEU A 171 -23.65 -6.88 3.37
CA LEU A 171 -23.93 -5.81 2.41
C LEU A 171 -23.38 -6.11 1.00
N ILE A 172 -22.26 -6.83 0.90
CA ILE A 172 -21.68 -7.27 -0.39
C ILE A 172 -22.45 -8.46 -0.99
N GLY A 173 -23.32 -9.11 -0.21
CA GLY A 173 -24.13 -10.23 -0.68
C GLY A 173 -23.76 -11.58 -0.07
N GLY A 174 -22.98 -11.59 1.01
CA GLY A 174 -22.60 -12.79 1.76
C GLY A 174 -21.72 -13.77 0.98
N ARG A 175 -21.76 -15.05 1.38
CA ARG A 175 -20.94 -16.13 0.81
C ARG A 175 -21.16 -16.36 -0.70
N ASP A 176 -22.38 -16.21 -1.18
CA ASP A 176 -22.69 -16.44 -2.60
C ASP A 176 -22.07 -15.40 -3.53
N ALA A 177 -21.88 -14.19 -3.07
CA ALA A 177 -21.11 -13.18 -3.82
C ALA A 177 -19.60 -13.49 -3.88
N TYR A 178 -19.09 -14.25 -2.92
CA TYR A 178 -17.68 -14.63 -2.79
C TYR A 178 -17.37 -16.06 -3.25
N GLY A 179 -18.19 -17.04 -2.87
CA GLY A 179 -17.89 -18.46 -3.06
C GLY A 179 -18.09 -18.96 -4.50
N ARG A 180 -18.96 -18.33 -5.26
CA ARG A 180 -19.23 -18.69 -6.66
C ARG A 180 -18.65 -17.69 -7.65
N SER A 181 -17.70 -16.89 -7.22
CA SER A 181 -17.29 -15.76 -8.01
C SER A 181 -16.75 -16.18 -9.37
N ARG A 182 -17.56 -16.01 -10.34
CA ARG A 182 -17.20 -15.86 -11.75
C ARG A 182 -16.73 -14.43 -12.05
N PHE A 183 -16.59 -13.59 -11.03
CA PHE A 183 -16.29 -12.18 -11.18
C PHE A 183 -14.78 -11.97 -11.26
N SER A 184 -14.34 -11.20 -12.24
CA SER A 184 -12.99 -10.65 -12.31
C SER A 184 -12.78 -9.67 -11.15
N ASP A 185 -11.54 -9.33 -10.84
CA ASP A 185 -11.22 -8.36 -9.77
C ASP A 185 -11.83 -6.96 -10.02
N TYR A 186 -12.41 -6.71 -11.19
CA TYR A 186 -13.03 -5.44 -11.57
C TYR A 186 -14.56 -5.41 -11.58
N ASP A 187 -15.23 -6.53 -11.37
CA ASP A 187 -16.70 -6.59 -11.44
C ASP A 187 -17.39 -5.67 -10.44
N GLY A 188 -16.80 -5.48 -9.25
CA GLY A 188 -17.33 -4.55 -8.27
C GLY A 188 -17.31 -3.12 -8.76
N ILE A 189 -16.24 -2.71 -9.45
CA ILE A 189 -16.11 -1.40 -10.07
C ILE A 189 -17.15 -1.23 -11.18
N GLU A 190 -17.31 -2.22 -12.06
CA GLU A 190 -18.31 -2.18 -13.13
C GLU A 190 -19.74 -2.10 -12.58
N ARG A 191 -20.07 -2.85 -11.54
CA ARG A 191 -21.36 -2.77 -10.86
C ARG A 191 -21.64 -1.37 -10.32
N PHE A 192 -20.63 -0.76 -9.68
CA PHE A 192 -20.73 0.60 -9.18
C PHE A 192 -20.91 1.60 -10.32
N ILE A 193 -20.15 1.47 -11.43
CA ILE A 193 -20.27 2.34 -12.61
C ILE A 193 -21.66 2.25 -13.22
N ARG A 194 -22.24 1.05 -13.34
CA ARG A 194 -23.61 0.86 -13.87
C ARG A 194 -24.72 1.34 -12.95
N GLY A 195 -24.41 1.59 -11.68
CA GLY A 195 -25.40 1.98 -10.67
C GLY A 195 -26.14 0.78 -10.05
N ASP A 196 -25.60 -0.44 -10.22
CA ASP A 196 -26.15 -1.66 -9.60
C ASP A 196 -25.90 -1.70 -8.08
N CYS A 197 -25.05 -0.83 -7.57
CA CYS A 197 -24.78 -0.63 -6.14
C CYS A 197 -24.54 0.86 -5.85
N THR A 198 -24.76 1.22 -4.58
CA THR A 198 -24.73 2.60 -4.10
C THR A 198 -23.33 3.02 -3.65
N ALA A 199 -22.56 2.08 -3.11
CA ALA A 199 -21.22 2.32 -2.57
C ALA A 199 -20.20 1.31 -3.09
N LEU A 200 -18.95 1.75 -3.17
CA LEU A 200 -17.79 0.92 -3.48
C LEU A 200 -16.83 0.94 -2.28
N LEU A 201 -16.57 -0.22 -1.68
CA LEU A 201 -15.53 -0.41 -0.68
C LEU A 201 -14.26 -0.82 -1.41
N GLY A 202 -13.31 0.09 -1.54
CA GLY A 202 -12.10 -0.12 -2.32
C GLY A 202 -10.86 0.50 -1.69
N PHE A 203 -9.85 0.66 -2.52
CA PHE A 203 -8.66 1.44 -2.24
C PHE A 203 -8.74 2.80 -2.95
N THR A 204 -7.94 3.76 -2.50
CA THR A 204 -7.86 5.06 -3.17
C THR A 204 -7.49 4.94 -4.64
N GLU A 205 -6.66 3.96 -4.98
CA GLU A 205 -6.24 3.67 -6.36
C GLU A 205 -7.39 3.22 -7.28
N ASP A 206 -8.49 2.71 -6.72
CA ASP A 206 -9.64 2.28 -7.51
C ASP A 206 -10.39 3.46 -8.15
N LEU A 207 -10.20 4.68 -7.61
CA LEU A 207 -10.74 5.91 -8.20
C LEU A 207 -10.30 6.09 -9.66
N ARG A 208 -9.14 5.58 -10.05
CA ARG A 208 -8.61 5.67 -11.43
C ARG A 208 -9.48 4.97 -12.48
N TYR A 209 -10.28 3.99 -12.06
CA TYR A 209 -11.15 3.22 -12.95
C TYR A 209 -12.56 3.80 -13.05
N LEU A 210 -12.87 4.79 -12.21
CA LEU A 210 -14.17 5.43 -12.21
C LEU A 210 -14.23 6.51 -13.29
N PRO A 211 -15.38 6.69 -13.97
CA PRO A 211 -15.56 7.78 -14.91
C PRO A 211 -15.47 9.13 -14.18
N PRO A 212 -15.13 10.22 -14.91
CA PRO A 212 -15.18 11.57 -14.34
C PRO A 212 -16.57 11.85 -13.79
N ASP A 213 -16.68 12.02 -12.48
CA ASP A 213 -17.92 12.32 -11.75
C ASP A 213 -17.56 12.97 -10.42
N GLU A 214 -18.54 13.47 -9.71
CA GLU A 214 -18.37 13.97 -8.37
C GLU A 214 -18.55 12.84 -7.36
N TYR A 215 -17.46 12.47 -6.68
CA TYR A 215 -17.43 11.43 -5.66
C TYR A 215 -17.29 12.03 -4.27
N ILE A 216 -17.86 11.31 -3.28
CA ILE A 216 -17.58 11.45 -1.87
C ILE A 216 -16.71 10.25 -1.49
N VAL A 217 -15.53 10.52 -0.94
CA VAL A 217 -14.59 9.51 -0.49
C VAL A 217 -14.50 9.60 1.03
N LEU A 218 -14.91 8.54 1.70
CA LEU A 218 -14.94 8.43 3.16
C LEU A 218 -13.97 7.35 3.64
N PRO A 219 -13.44 7.45 4.85
CA PRO A 219 -12.67 6.37 5.44
C PRO A 219 -13.55 5.10 5.58
N ALA A 220 -13.00 3.95 5.23
CA ALA A 220 -13.65 2.66 5.43
C ALA A 220 -13.39 2.19 6.87
N ASN A 221 -14.26 2.57 7.78
CA ASN A 221 -14.15 2.18 9.18
C ASN A 221 -14.64 0.74 9.41
N ILE A 222 -13.92 -0.02 10.24
CA ILE A 222 -14.31 -1.38 10.67
C ILE A 222 -14.65 -1.49 12.16
N SER A 223 -14.68 -0.39 12.89
CA SER A 223 -15.00 -0.40 14.32
C SER A 223 -16.32 0.33 14.59
N ASP A 224 -17.14 -0.21 15.48
CA ASP A 224 -18.36 0.45 15.99
C ASP A 224 -18.04 1.50 17.07
N SER A 225 -16.78 1.64 17.50
CA SER A 225 -16.43 2.61 18.51
C SER A 225 -16.32 4.01 17.91
N ASP A 226 -16.82 5.01 18.60
CA ASP A 226 -16.68 6.44 18.25
C ASP A 226 -15.20 6.89 18.08
N ARG A 227 -14.25 6.01 18.44
CA ARG A 227 -12.81 6.26 18.40
C ARG A 227 -12.13 5.73 17.15
N ALA A 228 -12.81 4.95 16.30
CA ALA A 228 -12.19 4.26 15.19
C ALA A 228 -12.82 4.64 13.85
N GLU A 229 -12.96 5.93 13.60
CA GLU A 229 -13.44 6.45 12.32
C GLU A 229 -12.40 6.34 11.20
N LEU A 230 -11.22 5.74 11.47
CA LEU A 230 -10.10 5.81 10.56
C LEU A 230 -9.88 4.54 9.77
N PRO A 231 -9.59 4.68 8.47
CA PRO A 231 -9.22 3.55 7.66
C PRO A 231 -7.86 3.02 8.11
N PHE A 232 -7.65 1.72 7.90
CA PHE A 232 -6.31 1.18 8.02
C PHE A 232 -5.42 1.70 6.91
N GLN A 233 -4.20 2.05 7.30
CA GLN A 233 -3.22 2.57 6.39
C GLN A 233 -2.15 1.50 6.11
N TYR A 234 -2.00 1.17 4.85
CA TYR A 234 -0.89 0.37 4.35
C TYR A 234 0.21 1.33 3.90
N VAL A 235 1.45 0.99 4.19
CA VAL A 235 2.58 1.86 3.89
C VAL A 235 3.60 1.10 3.07
N ASN A 236 4.01 1.67 1.97
CA ASN A 236 5.11 1.14 1.19
C ASN A 236 6.43 1.77 1.61
N TYR A 237 7.38 0.93 1.91
CA TYR A 237 8.72 1.33 2.35
C TYR A 237 9.77 0.96 1.32
N VAL A 238 10.83 1.77 1.29
CA VAL A 238 12.11 1.42 0.68
C VAL A 238 13.17 1.31 1.76
N SER A 239 13.96 0.24 1.74
CA SER A 239 15.00 -0.05 2.74
C SER A 239 16.29 -0.50 2.09
N ILE A 240 17.41 -0.17 2.73
CA ILE A 240 18.75 -0.57 2.29
C ILE A 240 19.04 -1.99 2.78
N GLY A 241 19.57 -2.83 1.88
CA GLY A 241 20.04 -4.17 2.19
C GLY A 241 21.18 -4.17 3.20
N SER A 242 21.20 -5.15 4.08
CA SER A 242 22.23 -5.25 5.13
C SER A 242 23.65 -5.44 4.57
N GLY A 243 23.76 -5.99 3.35
CA GLY A 243 25.03 -6.22 2.65
C GLY A 243 25.58 -5.02 1.87
N SER A 244 24.78 -3.97 1.65
CA SER A 244 25.16 -2.82 0.81
C SER A 244 26.17 -1.91 1.55
N ASN A 245 27.34 -1.72 0.96
CA ASN A 245 28.43 -0.94 1.51
C ASN A 245 29.14 -0.12 0.41
N GLY A 246 29.96 0.86 0.80
CA GLY A 246 30.75 1.67 -0.13
C GLY A 246 29.90 2.35 -1.19
N GLU A 247 30.30 2.26 -2.45
CA GLU A 247 29.60 2.86 -3.58
C GLU A 247 28.18 2.33 -3.75
N ARG A 248 27.94 1.03 -3.53
CA ARG A 248 26.58 0.45 -3.60
C ARG A 248 25.64 1.07 -2.58
N LEU A 249 26.14 1.44 -1.39
CA LEU A 249 25.35 2.17 -0.39
C LEU A 249 25.00 3.58 -0.87
N LEU A 250 25.94 4.29 -1.52
CA LEU A 250 25.69 5.62 -2.07
C LEU A 250 24.64 5.54 -3.19
N ASP A 251 24.80 4.61 -4.12
CA ASP A 251 23.83 4.35 -5.18
C ASP A 251 22.42 4.04 -4.61
N CYS A 252 22.35 3.30 -3.49
CA CYS A 252 21.07 3.03 -2.80
C CYS A 252 20.44 4.30 -2.22
N LEU A 253 21.25 5.20 -1.66
CA LEU A 253 20.76 6.47 -1.13
C LEU A 253 20.20 7.36 -2.24
N ASP A 254 20.88 7.40 -3.39
CA ASP A 254 20.44 8.16 -4.56
C ASP A 254 19.10 7.61 -5.12
N ILE A 255 18.92 6.27 -5.11
CA ILE A 255 17.62 5.67 -5.49
C ILE A 255 16.52 6.03 -4.48
N ILE A 256 16.83 6.04 -3.18
CA ILE A 256 15.87 6.46 -2.15
C ILE A 256 15.47 7.92 -2.36
N GLU A 257 16.44 8.80 -2.64
CA GLU A 257 16.18 10.20 -2.94
C GLU A 257 15.27 10.34 -4.16
N ILE A 258 15.57 9.64 -5.26
CA ILE A 258 14.72 9.61 -6.46
C ILE A 258 13.28 9.20 -6.12
N ILE A 259 13.09 8.11 -5.39
CA ILE A 259 11.74 7.58 -5.07
C ILE A 259 10.95 8.54 -4.16
N THR A 260 11.63 9.28 -3.30
CA THR A 260 11.02 10.21 -2.35
C THR A 260 10.92 11.65 -2.87
N GLU A 261 11.49 11.94 -4.05
CA GLU A 261 11.43 13.24 -4.70
C GLU A 261 10.00 13.58 -5.14
N GLU A 262 9.63 14.85 -4.98
CA GLU A 262 8.31 15.36 -5.36
C GLU A 262 8.01 15.15 -6.85
N GLY A 263 8.97 15.47 -7.72
CA GLY A 263 8.82 15.32 -9.15
C GLY A 263 8.62 13.86 -9.58
N PHE A 264 9.33 12.92 -8.94
CA PHE A 264 9.14 11.49 -9.20
C PHE A 264 7.73 11.04 -8.85
N PHE A 265 7.27 11.38 -7.64
CA PHE A 265 5.95 10.94 -7.18
C PHE A 265 4.82 11.50 -8.04
N THR A 266 4.90 12.79 -8.39
CA THR A 266 3.90 13.45 -9.25
C THR A 266 3.86 12.79 -10.63
N ASP A 267 5.01 12.56 -11.27
CA ASP A 267 5.10 11.88 -12.56
C ASP A 267 4.57 10.44 -12.49
N TYR A 268 4.84 9.74 -11.38
CA TYR A 268 4.34 8.38 -11.17
C TYR A 268 2.82 8.35 -10.97
N CYS A 269 2.26 9.32 -10.23
CA CYS A 269 0.81 9.47 -10.07
C CYS A 269 0.09 9.72 -11.39
N THR A 270 0.72 10.45 -12.34
CA THR A 270 0.11 10.87 -13.62
C THR A 270 0.65 10.12 -14.83
N ALA A 271 1.47 9.08 -14.62
CA ALA A 271 2.11 8.36 -15.71
C ALA A 271 1.09 7.79 -16.69
N ASN A 272 1.45 7.81 -17.98
CA ASN A 272 0.61 7.39 -19.10
C ASN A 272 -0.69 8.21 -19.24
N GLY A 273 -0.74 9.45 -18.71
CA GLY A 273 -1.90 10.32 -18.79
C GLY A 273 -3.09 9.88 -17.93
N GLN A 274 -2.88 8.97 -17.01
CA GLN A 274 -3.90 8.48 -16.07
C GLN A 274 -3.54 8.84 -14.64
N LEU A 275 -4.42 9.55 -13.95
CA LEU A 275 -4.28 9.84 -12.53
C LEU A 275 -4.56 8.56 -11.71
N ARG A 276 -3.61 8.16 -10.86
CA ARG A 276 -3.66 6.89 -10.12
C ARG A 276 -4.18 7.00 -8.70
N TYR A 277 -4.41 8.18 -8.19
CA TYR A 277 -4.83 8.46 -6.81
C TYR A 277 -3.95 7.77 -5.76
N LEU A 278 -2.65 7.68 -6.05
CA LEU A 278 -1.65 7.23 -5.08
C LEU A 278 -1.52 8.26 -3.96
N LEU A 279 -1.32 7.80 -2.74
CA LEU A 279 -1.19 8.67 -1.58
C LEU A 279 0.30 8.81 -1.23
N PRO A 280 0.91 10.00 -1.30
CA PRO A 280 2.29 10.19 -0.86
C PRO A 280 2.40 10.11 0.66
N ALA A 281 3.48 9.49 1.16
CA ALA A 281 3.86 9.57 2.56
C ALA A 281 4.40 10.96 2.94
N ASN A 282 4.83 11.74 1.94
CA ASN A 282 5.26 13.12 2.07
C ASN A 282 4.06 14.08 2.02
N LYS A 283 3.76 14.72 3.15
CA LYS A 283 2.61 15.63 3.30
C LYS A 283 2.67 16.87 2.42
N SER A 284 3.87 17.33 2.00
CA SER A 284 3.99 18.54 1.17
C SER A 284 3.45 18.37 -0.25
N LEU A 285 3.31 17.12 -0.73
CA LEU A 285 2.85 16.83 -2.09
C LEU A 285 1.35 17.04 -2.32
N TYR A 286 0.55 17.01 -1.26
CA TYR A 286 -0.92 17.06 -1.39
C TYR A 286 -1.43 18.38 -1.96
N ALA A 287 -0.75 19.48 -1.71
CA ALA A 287 -1.15 20.78 -2.28
C ALA A 287 -1.05 20.76 -3.82
N GLY A 288 0.04 20.25 -4.36
CA GLY A 288 0.23 20.07 -5.80
C GLY A 288 -0.75 19.09 -6.43
N LEU A 289 -0.96 17.95 -5.78
CA LEU A 289 -1.91 16.92 -6.23
C LEU A 289 -3.37 17.44 -6.20
N THR A 290 -3.74 18.22 -5.17
CA THR A 290 -5.07 18.85 -5.08
C THR A 290 -5.31 19.86 -6.21
N ALA A 291 -4.26 20.51 -6.70
CA ALA A 291 -4.36 21.40 -7.87
C ALA A 291 -4.59 20.60 -9.18
N ILE A 292 -4.17 19.33 -9.23
CA ILE A 292 -4.44 18.42 -10.36
C ILE A 292 -5.87 17.88 -10.28
N ASP A 293 -6.28 17.40 -9.10
CA ASP A 293 -7.63 16.88 -8.86
C ASP A 293 -8.09 17.17 -7.42
N SER A 294 -9.27 17.78 -7.29
CA SER A 294 -9.85 18.20 -6.01
C SER A 294 -10.13 17.03 -5.05
N LEU A 295 -10.26 15.80 -5.54
CA LEU A 295 -10.41 14.61 -4.69
C LEU A 295 -9.23 14.42 -3.72
N TYR A 296 -8.02 14.89 -4.10
CA TYR A 296 -6.88 14.84 -3.18
C TYR A 296 -7.07 15.63 -1.89
N ALA A 297 -7.94 16.65 -1.88
CA ALA A 297 -8.29 17.34 -0.64
C ALA A 297 -9.05 16.40 0.34
N GLN A 298 -9.96 15.57 -0.17
CA GLN A 298 -10.66 14.57 0.64
C GLN A 298 -9.68 13.47 1.10
N LEU A 299 -8.83 12.97 0.19
CA LEU A 299 -7.83 11.96 0.50
C LEU A 299 -6.82 12.46 1.55
N TYR A 300 -6.41 13.74 1.44
CA TYR A 300 -5.55 14.36 2.45
C TYR A 300 -6.20 14.39 3.84
N SER A 301 -7.48 14.72 3.92
CA SER A 301 -8.19 14.73 5.22
C SER A 301 -8.21 13.36 5.88
N ILE A 302 -8.27 12.28 5.08
CA ILE A 302 -8.23 10.89 5.58
C ILE A 302 -6.84 10.56 6.14
N VAL A 303 -5.76 10.89 5.42
CA VAL A 303 -4.41 10.49 5.82
C VAL A 303 -3.77 11.45 6.83
N ASN A 304 -4.23 12.70 6.92
CA ASN A 304 -3.71 13.71 7.85
C ASN A 304 -4.42 13.67 9.21
N HIS A 305 -4.91 12.51 9.63
CA HIS A 305 -5.54 12.37 10.94
C HIS A 305 -4.54 11.81 11.95
N GLU A 306 -4.52 12.39 13.17
CA GLU A 306 -3.53 12.06 14.21
C GLU A 306 -3.65 10.62 14.73
N ASP A 307 -4.86 10.05 14.69
CA ASP A 307 -5.12 8.68 15.15
C ASP A 307 -4.81 7.61 14.09
N ASN A 308 -4.36 8.00 12.89
CA ASN A 308 -3.93 7.04 11.88
C ASN A 308 -2.81 6.13 12.43
N CYS A 309 -2.86 4.87 12.07
CA CYS A 309 -1.83 3.90 12.44
C CYS A 309 -1.40 3.05 11.23
N VAL A 310 -0.15 2.64 11.26
CA VAL A 310 0.40 1.71 10.27
C VAL A 310 0.08 0.29 10.66
N LEU A 311 -0.51 -0.46 9.73
CA LEU A 311 -0.67 -1.90 9.88
C LEU A 311 0.64 -2.61 9.62
N ARG A 312 1.07 -3.45 10.57
CA ARG A 312 2.25 -4.29 10.41
C ARG A 312 2.16 -5.53 11.28
N TYR A 313 2.77 -6.59 10.82
CA TYR A 313 2.99 -7.79 11.61
C TYR A 313 4.39 -7.80 12.23
N GLY A 314 4.55 -8.60 13.29
CA GLY A 314 5.85 -8.89 13.88
C GLY A 314 6.71 -9.82 13.02
N LYS A 315 7.85 -10.26 13.58
CA LYS A 315 8.81 -11.14 12.91
C LYS A 315 8.24 -12.49 12.43
N HIS A 316 7.11 -12.91 12.98
CA HIS A 316 6.43 -14.18 12.67
C HIS A 316 5.32 -14.04 11.63
N PHE A 317 5.33 -12.95 10.83
CA PHE A 317 4.31 -12.65 9.83
C PHE A 317 3.89 -13.87 9.00
N TYR A 318 4.84 -14.58 8.39
CA TYR A 318 4.57 -15.69 7.48
C TYR A 318 3.95 -16.93 8.15
N GLU A 319 4.12 -17.05 9.47
CA GLU A 319 3.54 -18.11 10.28
C GLU A 319 2.16 -17.74 10.81
N GLU A 320 2.01 -16.48 11.20
CA GLU A 320 0.80 -15.94 11.84
C GLU A 320 -0.29 -15.61 10.84
N PHE A 321 0.06 -15.04 9.68
CA PHE A 321 -0.92 -14.52 8.73
C PHE A 321 -1.90 -15.60 8.22
N PRO A 322 -1.45 -16.78 7.72
CA PRO A 322 -2.37 -17.82 7.28
C PRO A 322 -3.28 -18.32 8.41
N ARG A 323 -2.73 -18.47 9.62
CA ARG A 323 -3.48 -18.92 10.80
C ARG A 323 -4.54 -17.91 11.20
N LYS A 324 -4.20 -16.62 11.26
CA LYS A 324 -5.14 -15.53 11.60
C LYS A 324 -6.20 -15.35 10.52
N THR A 325 -5.85 -15.56 9.25
CA THR A 325 -6.81 -15.56 8.15
C THR A 325 -7.87 -16.65 8.36
N ALA A 326 -7.45 -17.89 8.63
CA ALA A 326 -8.37 -18.99 8.91
C ALA A 326 -9.22 -18.72 10.16
N GLU A 327 -8.62 -18.18 11.22
CA GLU A 327 -9.35 -17.79 12.45
C GLU A 327 -10.45 -16.78 12.15
N LEU A 328 -10.16 -15.71 11.37
CA LEU A 328 -11.17 -14.71 11.02
C LEU A 328 -12.28 -15.30 10.15
N HIS A 329 -11.96 -16.13 9.17
CA HIS A 329 -12.94 -16.80 8.32
C HIS A 329 -13.90 -17.67 9.18
N ALA A 330 -13.38 -18.42 10.13
CA ALA A 330 -14.20 -19.19 11.08
C ALA A 330 -15.11 -18.27 11.93
N MET A 331 -14.58 -17.14 12.43
CA MET A 331 -15.37 -16.16 13.21
C MET A 331 -16.45 -15.48 12.36
N LEU A 332 -16.25 -15.35 11.05
CA LEU A 332 -17.24 -14.82 10.11
C LEU A 332 -18.27 -15.87 9.67
N GLY A 333 -18.14 -17.12 10.13
CA GLY A 333 -19.04 -18.21 9.78
C GLY A 333 -18.68 -18.91 8.47
N GLU A 334 -17.41 -18.86 8.06
CA GLU A 334 -16.85 -19.61 6.92
C GLU A 334 -16.26 -20.95 7.42
N GLY A 335 -17.00 -21.70 8.20
CA GLY A 335 -16.62 -23.05 8.56
C GLY A 335 -16.92 -24.01 7.44
N ASP A 336 -15.91 -24.78 7.06
CA ASP A 336 -15.85 -25.97 6.24
C ASP A 336 -17.16 -26.45 5.56
N ASP A 337 -17.20 -26.32 4.23
CA ASP A 337 -17.88 -27.23 3.32
C ASP A 337 -16.90 -27.77 2.30
#